data_c42019438026fd9ba685f63dbc2d4b72
#
_entry.id   c42019438026fd9ba685f63dbc2d4b72
#
_cell.length_a   1.000
_cell.length_b   1.000
_cell.length_c   1.000
_cell.angle_alpha   90.00
_cell.angle_beta   90.00
_cell.angle_gamma   90.00
#
_symmetry.space_group_name_H-M   'P 1'
#
loop_
_entity.id
_entity.type
_entity.pdbx_description
1 polymer ?
#
loop_
_entity_poly.entity_id
_entity_poly.type
_entity_poly.pdbx_seq_one_letter_code
_entity_poly.pdbx_strand_id
1 'polypeptide(L)'
;MSTDSTQIQIGRRAFLQNGTLFLVTASTVGAAGTAKLFGADEKKLLRLGLVTDMHYADKSPRGSRYYRESLDKLSEAGAEFQKKPLDCVVELGDIIDAADSVETELGYLKTINKEFSQIAKERHYVLGNHCVDTLTKEEFLGAVEQEKSYYSFDKGGYHFIVLDSCFRGDGTPYQRKNFKWTDPNVPQEELEWLAADLKQTEKRVVVFAHQRLDVSDNHGVKNAPEVRQLLEESGKVELVFQGHSHKNDHKEIAGIHYCTMVAMVEGSGEENSGYSVLELSHESPIQIHGFRKQADYALK
;
A
#
# COMPACT_ATOMS: atom_id res chain seq x y z
N MET A 1 70.63 -21.96 -1.07
CA MET A 1 69.55 -21.21 -0.41
C MET A 1 68.46 -20.98 -1.45
N SER A 2 67.45 -21.79 -1.42
CA SER A 2 66.33 -21.76 -2.36
C SER A 2 65.17 -21.03 -1.66
N THR A 3 64.75 -19.94 -2.24
CA THR A 3 63.57 -19.20 -1.77
C THR A 3 62.36 -19.74 -2.52
N ASP A 4 61.55 -20.48 -1.80
CA ASP A 4 60.27 -21.03 -2.27
C ASP A 4 59.24 -19.90 -2.22
N SER A 5 58.82 -19.42 -3.38
CA SER A 5 57.76 -18.42 -3.50
C SER A 5 56.43 -19.13 -3.69
N THR A 6 55.69 -19.26 -2.63
CA THR A 6 54.30 -19.80 -2.66
C THR A 6 53.38 -18.83 -3.40
N GLN A 7 53.01 -19.14 -4.62
CA GLN A 7 51.99 -18.43 -5.35
C GLN A 7 50.60 -18.81 -4.79
N ILE A 8 49.89 -17.85 -4.23
CA ILE A 8 48.51 -18.00 -3.81
C ILE A 8 47.61 -17.84 -5.06
N GLN A 9 46.99 -18.92 -5.49
CA GLN A 9 45.97 -18.87 -6.53
C GLN A 9 44.65 -18.34 -5.93
N ILE A 10 44.26 -17.14 -6.34
CA ILE A 10 42.99 -16.54 -5.96
C ILE A 10 41.93 -17.03 -6.98
N GLY A 11 41.05 -17.94 -6.55
CA GLY A 11 39.90 -18.35 -7.35
C GLY A 11 38.85 -17.26 -7.39
N ARG A 12 38.58 -16.70 -8.57
CA ARG A 12 37.48 -15.78 -8.81
C ARG A 12 36.29 -16.54 -9.31
N ARG A 13 35.15 -16.46 -8.62
CA ARG A 13 33.88 -16.95 -9.13
C ARG A 13 32.97 -15.75 -9.38
N ALA A 14 32.41 -15.69 -10.59
CA ALA A 14 31.40 -14.71 -10.98
C ALA A 14 30.09 -15.44 -11.28
N PHE A 15 28.97 -14.87 -10.84
CA PHE A 15 27.65 -15.36 -11.20
C PHE A 15 26.69 -14.17 -11.42
N LEU A 16 25.71 -14.40 -12.28
CA LEU A 16 24.68 -13.42 -12.61
C LEU A 16 23.39 -13.84 -11.92
N GLN A 17 22.80 -12.92 -11.18
CA GLN A 17 21.47 -13.08 -10.62
C GLN A 17 20.69 -11.77 -10.88
N ASN A 18 19.53 -11.89 -11.51
CA ASN A 18 18.66 -10.74 -11.84
C ASN A 18 19.37 -9.59 -12.59
N GLY A 19 20.26 -9.92 -13.53
CA GLY A 19 20.98 -8.93 -14.36
C GLY A 19 22.15 -8.23 -13.67
N THR A 20 22.50 -8.59 -12.43
CA THR A 20 23.63 -8.02 -11.70
C THR A 20 24.80 -9.02 -11.63
N LEU A 21 26.00 -8.57 -11.97
CA LEU A 21 27.24 -9.36 -11.92
C LEU A 21 27.87 -9.27 -10.52
N PHE A 22 27.98 -10.41 -9.84
CA PHE A 22 28.66 -10.52 -8.55
C PHE A 22 30.06 -11.10 -8.71
N LEU A 23 31.07 -10.40 -8.18
CA LEU A 23 32.45 -10.85 -8.10
C LEU A 23 32.79 -11.18 -6.64
N VAL A 24 33.02 -12.46 -6.35
CA VAL A 24 33.45 -12.88 -5.01
C VAL A 24 34.95 -13.16 -5.01
N THR A 25 35.71 -12.38 -4.26
CA THR A 25 37.11 -12.67 -3.94
C THR A 25 37.18 -13.29 -2.55
N ALA A 26 37.56 -14.54 -2.43
CA ALA A 26 37.81 -15.20 -1.16
C ALA A 26 39.19 -14.82 -0.65
N SER A 27 39.27 -13.98 0.39
CA SER A 27 40.48 -13.79 1.20
C SER A 27 40.34 -14.65 2.46
N THR A 28 41.16 -15.68 2.59
CA THR A 28 41.24 -16.49 3.80
C THR A 28 42.14 -15.80 4.81
N VAL A 29 41.53 -15.15 5.82
CA VAL A 29 42.13 -14.99 7.15
C VAL A 29 40.99 -15.21 8.16
N GLY A 30 41.19 -16.16 9.08
CA GLY A 30 40.17 -16.63 9.98
C GLY A 30 39.73 -15.60 11.00
N ALA A 31 38.44 -15.59 11.21
CA ALA A 31 37.69 -15.44 12.45
C ALA A 31 36.24 -15.45 12.07
N ALA A 32 35.43 -16.29 12.72
CA ALA A 32 34.00 -16.42 12.48
C ALA A 32 33.26 -15.10 12.73
N GLY A 33 32.90 -14.46 11.67
CA GLY A 33 31.91 -13.39 11.60
C GLY A 33 31.13 -13.63 10.35
N THR A 34 29.91 -14.15 10.46
CA THR A 34 28.94 -14.14 9.36
C THR A 34 28.63 -12.67 9.05
N ALA A 35 29.38 -12.07 8.11
CA ALA A 35 28.95 -10.82 7.50
C ALA A 35 27.66 -11.13 6.73
N LYS A 36 26.51 -10.78 7.30
CA LYS A 36 25.28 -10.64 6.54
C LYS A 36 25.60 -9.68 5.41
N LEU A 37 25.61 -10.18 4.18
CA LEU A 37 25.52 -9.32 2.99
C LEU A 37 24.15 -8.68 3.01
N PHE A 38 24.04 -7.53 3.67
CA PHE A 38 22.87 -6.67 3.51
C PHE A 38 22.88 -6.17 2.07
N GLY A 39 21.81 -6.47 1.35
CA GLY A 39 21.63 -6.03 -0.04
C GLY A 39 21.61 -4.50 -0.11
N ALA A 40 22.09 -3.99 -1.24
CA ALA A 40 22.28 -2.57 -1.54
C ALA A 40 20.98 -1.79 -1.76
N ASP A 41 19.98 -1.92 -0.86
CA ASP A 41 18.68 -1.24 -1.03
C ASP A 41 18.10 -0.63 0.27
N GLU A 42 18.96 -0.41 1.27
CA GLU A 42 18.52 0.37 2.43
C GLU A 42 18.58 1.86 2.10
N LYS A 43 17.50 2.37 1.58
CA LYS A 43 17.33 3.80 1.43
C LYS A 43 17.21 4.42 2.83
N LYS A 44 18.05 5.39 3.14
CA LYS A 44 18.05 6.06 4.45
C LYS A 44 16.69 6.67 4.81
N LEU A 45 15.91 7.11 3.82
CA LEU A 45 14.57 7.67 3.95
C LEU A 45 13.72 7.27 2.76
N LEU A 46 12.60 6.61 3.02
CA LEU A 46 11.60 6.20 2.04
C LEU A 46 10.37 7.10 2.14
N ARG A 47 9.85 7.57 1.01
CA ARG A 47 8.67 8.44 0.93
C ARG A 47 7.58 7.83 0.07
N LEU A 48 6.38 7.68 0.64
CA LEU A 48 5.20 7.22 -0.07
C LEU A 48 4.12 8.30 -0.04
N GLY A 49 3.52 8.62 -1.19
CA GLY A 49 2.30 9.41 -1.25
C GLY A 49 1.09 8.52 -1.00
N LEU A 50 0.14 9.00 -0.21
CA LEU A 50 -1.08 8.26 0.14
C LEU A 50 -2.31 9.10 -0.17
N VAL A 51 -3.27 8.52 -0.90
CA VAL A 51 -4.58 9.07 -1.22
C VAL A 51 -5.66 8.01 -1.04
N THR A 52 -6.91 8.38 -0.83
CA THR A 52 -8.02 7.44 -0.63
C THR A 52 -9.38 8.06 -0.98
N ASP A 53 -10.35 7.19 -1.27
CA ASP A 53 -11.78 7.56 -1.38
C ASP A 53 -12.00 8.77 -2.30
N MET A 54 -11.40 8.74 -3.47
CA MET A 54 -11.59 9.77 -4.50
C MET A 54 -12.99 9.71 -5.10
N HIS A 55 -13.57 8.51 -5.20
CA HIS A 55 -14.91 8.27 -5.76
C HIS A 55 -15.16 9.05 -7.05
N TYR A 56 -14.14 9.16 -7.90
CA TYR A 56 -14.32 9.92 -9.13
C TYR A 56 -15.44 9.35 -9.99
N ALA A 57 -16.34 10.21 -10.38
CA ALA A 57 -17.38 9.93 -11.35
C ALA A 57 -17.83 11.22 -12.04
N ASP A 58 -18.25 11.14 -13.28
CA ASP A 58 -18.85 12.28 -13.98
C ASP A 58 -20.32 12.47 -13.58
N LYS A 59 -20.53 12.80 -12.28
CA LYS A 59 -21.83 12.96 -11.64
C LYS A 59 -21.94 14.33 -10.94
N SER A 60 -23.16 14.81 -10.80
CA SER A 60 -23.45 15.94 -9.92
C SER A 60 -23.20 15.58 -8.45
N PRO A 61 -22.82 16.54 -7.58
CA PRO A 61 -22.64 16.29 -6.17
C PRO A 61 -23.86 15.64 -5.52
N ARG A 62 -23.62 14.75 -4.55
CA ARG A 62 -24.67 14.14 -3.74
C ARG A 62 -24.28 14.16 -2.26
N GLY A 63 -25.05 14.86 -1.44
CA GLY A 63 -24.69 15.09 -0.05
C GLY A 63 -23.37 15.85 0.04
N SER A 64 -22.42 15.30 0.77
CA SER A 64 -21.06 15.85 0.93
C SER A 64 -20.09 15.42 -0.17
N ARG A 65 -20.48 14.53 -1.09
CA ARG A 65 -19.58 13.98 -2.13
C ARG A 65 -19.58 14.84 -3.39
N TYR A 66 -18.41 15.32 -3.78
CA TYR A 66 -18.16 16.16 -4.96
C TYR A 66 -17.30 15.40 -5.97
N TYR A 67 -17.91 14.43 -6.63
CA TYR A 67 -17.28 13.42 -7.47
C TYR A 67 -16.32 13.94 -8.53
N ARG A 68 -16.72 14.98 -9.31
CA ARG A 68 -15.89 15.57 -10.37
C ARG A 68 -14.67 16.32 -9.83
N GLU A 69 -14.83 16.94 -8.66
CA GLU A 69 -13.78 17.74 -8.05
C GLU A 69 -12.60 16.89 -7.53
N SER A 70 -12.77 15.56 -7.46
CA SER A 70 -11.67 14.64 -7.12
C SER A 70 -10.50 14.72 -8.10
N LEU A 71 -10.71 15.13 -9.35
CA LEU A 71 -9.63 15.38 -10.30
C LEU A 71 -8.76 16.57 -9.90
N ASP A 72 -9.38 17.70 -9.56
CA ASP A 72 -8.65 18.91 -9.15
C ASP A 72 -7.93 18.68 -7.81
N LYS A 73 -8.58 18.00 -6.88
CA LYS A 73 -8.00 17.61 -5.59
C LYS A 73 -6.80 16.66 -5.74
N LEU A 74 -6.90 15.69 -6.67
CA LEU A 74 -5.79 14.79 -6.97
C LEU A 74 -4.63 15.53 -7.67
N SER A 75 -4.95 16.47 -8.57
CA SER A 75 -3.95 17.31 -9.23
C SER A 75 -3.19 18.17 -8.22
N GLU A 76 -3.88 18.75 -7.25
CA GLU A 76 -3.27 19.51 -6.14
C GLU A 76 -2.35 18.61 -5.29
N ALA A 77 -2.83 17.41 -4.91
CA ALA A 77 -2.00 16.45 -4.19
C ALA A 77 -0.76 16.05 -4.98
N GLY A 78 -0.90 15.82 -6.29
CA GLY A 78 0.22 15.54 -7.19
C GLY A 78 1.25 16.67 -7.22
N ALA A 79 0.80 17.93 -7.29
CA ALA A 79 1.69 19.09 -7.25
C ALA A 79 2.43 19.21 -5.89
N GLU A 80 1.77 18.87 -4.78
CA GLU A 80 2.42 18.83 -3.46
C GLU A 80 3.48 17.72 -3.40
N PHE A 81 3.13 16.53 -3.87
CA PHE A 81 4.03 15.37 -3.91
C PHE A 81 5.28 15.60 -4.78
N GLN A 82 5.18 16.41 -5.83
CA GLN A 82 6.33 16.77 -6.68
C GLN A 82 7.36 17.65 -5.97
N LYS A 83 7.02 18.33 -4.88
CA LYS A 83 7.99 19.16 -4.12
C LYS A 83 9.11 18.33 -3.48
N LYS A 84 8.81 17.07 -3.14
CA LYS A 84 9.81 16.10 -2.66
C LYS A 84 9.57 14.77 -3.38
N PRO A 85 10.56 14.22 -4.10
CA PRO A 85 10.38 13.00 -4.87
C PRO A 85 9.85 11.85 -3.99
N LEU A 86 8.79 11.19 -4.47
CA LEU A 86 8.24 9.98 -3.89
C LEU A 86 8.93 8.73 -4.47
N ASP A 87 9.00 7.71 -3.66
CA ASP A 87 9.45 6.37 -4.07
C ASP A 87 8.32 5.55 -4.71
N CYS A 88 7.10 5.76 -4.23
CA CYS A 88 5.87 5.25 -4.83
C CYS A 88 4.66 6.05 -4.32
N VAL A 89 3.51 5.82 -4.92
CA VAL A 89 2.21 6.34 -4.46
C VAL A 89 1.25 5.18 -4.28
N VAL A 90 0.42 5.25 -3.23
CA VAL A 90 -0.60 4.25 -2.91
C VAL A 90 -1.97 4.91 -2.90
N GLU A 91 -2.89 4.33 -3.63
CA GLU A 91 -4.32 4.62 -3.59
C GLU A 91 -4.97 3.56 -2.70
N LEU A 92 -5.61 4.00 -1.59
CA LEU A 92 -6.10 3.11 -0.53
C LEU A 92 -7.55 2.63 -0.75
N GLY A 93 -8.04 2.68 -1.97
CA GLY A 93 -9.37 2.18 -2.35
C GLY A 93 -10.40 3.26 -2.61
N ASP A 94 -11.44 2.87 -3.33
CA ASP A 94 -12.53 3.74 -3.76
C ASP A 94 -12.07 4.92 -4.64
N ILE A 95 -11.16 4.64 -5.60
CA ILE A 95 -10.68 5.62 -6.60
C ILE A 95 -11.81 6.13 -7.50
N ILE A 96 -12.81 5.29 -7.80
CA ILE A 96 -14.00 5.60 -8.60
C ILE A 96 -15.28 5.36 -7.81
N ASP A 97 -16.40 5.94 -8.29
CA ASP A 97 -17.76 5.62 -7.81
C ASP A 97 -18.52 4.84 -8.89
N ALA A 98 -19.56 4.10 -8.46
CA ALA A 98 -20.38 3.25 -9.30
C ALA A 98 -20.99 3.98 -10.51
N ALA A 99 -21.11 3.29 -11.61
CA ALA A 99 -21.85 3.73 -12.80
C ALA A 99 -23.00 2.77 -13.16
N ASP A 100 -23.79 3.15 -14.16
CA ASP A 100 -24.89 2.33 -14.65
C ASP A 100 -24.40 1.21 -15.60
N SER A 101 -23.17 1.32 -16.13
CA SER A 101 -22.57 0.33 -17.01
C SER A 101 -21.08 0.15 -16.74
N VAL A 102 -20.55 -1.01 -17.10
CA VAL A 102 -19.11 -1.33 -17.07
C VAL A 102 -18.31 -0.34 -17.91
N GLU A 103 -18.78 -0.01 -19.11
CA GLU A 103 -18.11 0.92 -20.01
C GLU A 103 -17.96 2.32 -19.37
N THR A 104 -19.02 2.82 -18.74
CA THR A 104 -19.00 4.12 -18.08
C THR A 104 -18.06 4.12 -16.87
N GLU A 105 -18.09 3.05 -16.06
CA GLU A 105 -17.24 2.95 -14.86
C GLU A 105 -15.76 2.80 -15.24
N LEU A 106 -15.44 2.02 -16.29
CA LEU A 106 -14.08 1.97 -16.87
C LEU A 106 -13.67 3.34 -17.44
N GLY A 107 -14.60 4.12 -17.99
CA GLY A 107 -14.36 5.49 -18.43
C GLY A 107 -13.97 6.41 -17.26
N TYR A 108 -14.63 6.29 -16.13
CA TYR A 108 -14.26 7.01 -14.90
C TYR A 108 -12.86 6.60 -14.43
N LEU A 109 -12.60 5.29 -14.35
CA LEU A 109 -11.30 4.77 -13.94
C LEU A 109 -10.18 5.25 -14.87
N LYS A 110 -10.37 5.19 -16.17
CA LYS A 110 -9.40 5.70 -17.14
C LYS A 110 -9.10 7.18 -16.94
N THR A 111 -10.12 7.99 -16.63
CA THR A 111 -9.97 9.44 -16.44
C THR A 111 -9.16 9.76 -15.19
N ILE A 112 -9.54 9.24 -14.03
CA ILE A 112 -8.84 9.53 -12.78
C ILE A 112 -7.45 8.87 -12.73
N ASN A 113 -7.30 7.66 -13.28
CA ASN A 113 -6.03 6.95 -13.31
C ASN A 113 -5.00 7.65 -14.22
N LYS A 114 -5.43 8.37 -15.24
CA LYS A 114 -4.54 9.20 -16.06
C LYS A 114 -3.82 10.24 -15.19
N GLU A 115 -4.52 10.92 -14.29
CA GLU A 115 -3.92 11.90 -13.37
C GLU A 115 -3.08 11.19 -12.29
N PHE A 116 -3.62 10.13 -11.65
CA PHE A 116 -2.91 9.38 -10.63
C PHE A 116 -1.59 8.81 -11.14
N SER A 117 -1.56 8.32 -12.38
CA SER A 117 -0.36 7.73 -13.00
C SER A 117 0.78 8.73 -13.25
N GLN A 118 0.52 10.03 -13.18
CA GLN A 118 1.54 11.08 -13.35
C GLN A 118 2.28 11.39 -12.03
N ILE A 119 1.74 10.97 -10.87
CA ILE A 119 2.29 11.30 -9.56
C ILE A 119 3.63 10.59 -9.31
N ALA A 120 3.68 9.28 -9.57
CA ALA A 120 4.89 8.48 -9.41
C ALA A 120 4.91 7.34 -10.44
N LYS A 121 6.14 6.88 -10.77
CA LYS A 121 6.31 5.74 -11.69
C LYS A 121 5.77 4.45 -11.07
N GLU A 122 6.05 4.21 -9.79
CA GLU A 122 5.57 3.05 -9.04
C GLU A 122 4.29 3.42 -8.29
N ARG A 123 3.26 2.65 -8.55
CA ARG A 123 1.90 2.88 -8.05
C ARG A 123 1.33 1.58 -7.54
N HIS A 124 0.56 1.68 -6.47
CA HIS A 124 -0.14 0.56 -5.86
C HIS A 124 -1.60 0.95 -5.64
N TYR A 125 -2.50 0.03 -5.95
CA TYR A 125 -3.94 0.22 -5.79
C TYR A 125 -4.47 -0.81 -4.82
N VAL A 126 -5.18 -0.34 -3.80
CA VAL A 126 -5.97 -1.17 -2.89
C VAL A 126 -7.40 -1.20 -3.41
N LEU A 127 -8.03 -2.36 -3.45
CA LEU A 127 -9.43 -2.44 -3.83
C LEU A 127 -10.33 -1.89 -2.73
N GLY A 128 -11.16 -0.89 -3.07
CA GLY A 128 -12.31 -0.49 -2.27
C GLY A 128 -13.60 -1.06 -2.84
N ASN A 129 -14.68 -1.02 -2.08
CA ASN A 129 -15.96 -1.60 -2.52
C ASN A 129 -16.56 -0.89 -3.74
N HIS A 130 -16.31 0.40 -3.93
CA HIS A 130 -16.74 1.12 -5.12
C HIS A 130 -15.86 0.83 -6.35
N CYS A 131 -14.65 0.34 -6.18
CA CYS A 131 -13.80 -0.11 -7.30
C CYS A 131 -14.42 -1.31 -8.04
N VAL A 132 -15.22 -2.09 -7.34
CA VAL A 132 -15.81 -3.36 -7.82
C VAL A 132 -17.33 -3.40 -7.65
N ASP A 133 -17.99 -2.23 -7.69
CA ASP A 133 -19.46 -2.15 -7.66
C ASP A 133 -20.05 -2.72 -8.95
N THR A 134 -19.80 -2.09 -10.08
CA THR A 134 -20.24 -2.59 -11.39
C THR A 134 -19.17 -3.47 -12.04
N LEU A 135 -17.88 -3.15 -11.84
CA LEU A 135 -16.75 -3.92 -12.37
C LEU A 135 -16.56 -5.25 -11.65
N THR A 136 -15.86 -6.18 -12.29
CA THR A 136 -15.20 -7.30 -11.63
C THR A 136 -13.79 -6.87 -11.20
N LYS A 137 -13.16 -7.65 -10.32
CA LYS A 137 -11.77 -7.41 -9.92
C LYS A 137 -10.82 -7.44 -11.13
N GLU A 138 -11.01 -8.39 -12.03
CA GLU A 138 -10.18 -8.54 -13.24
C GLU A 138 -10.32 -7.34 -14.17
N GLU A 139 -11.51 -6.76 -14.31
CA GLU A 139 -11.73 -5.57 -15.13
C GLU A 139 -11.05 -4.34 -14.53
N PHE A 140 -11.16 -4.16 -13.21
CA PHE A 140 -10.47 -3.08 -12.51
C PHE A 140 -8.95 -3.23 -12.60
N LEU A 141 -8.43 -4.38 -12.17
CA LEU A 141 -6.99 -4.67 -12.13
C LEU A 141 -6.36 -4.56 -13.53
N GLY A 142 -7.03 -5.09 -14.55
CA GLY A 142 -6.59 -4.96 -15.93
C GLY A 142 -6.52 -3.52 -16.43
N ALA A 143 -7.45 -2.65 -15.98
CA ALA A 143 -7.48 -1.24 -16.37
C ALA A 143 -6.40 -0.39 -15.68
N VAL A 144 -5.91 -0.79 -14.50
CA VAL A 144 -4.82 -0.12 -13.77
C VAL A 144 -3.47 -0.82 -13.92
N GLU A 145 -3.40 -1.89 -14.72
CA GLU A 145 -2.20 -2.68 -14.98
C GLU A 145 -1.58 -3.29 -13.70
N GLN A 146 -2.43 -3.70 -12.74
CA GLN A 146 -2.03 -4.41 -11.53
C GLN A 146 -2.41 -5.89 -11.63
N GLU A 147 -1.48 -6.80 -11.31
CA GLU A 147 -1.68 -8.24 -11.51
C GLU A 147 -2.61 -8.89 -10.48
N LYS A 148 -2.53 -8.44 -9.21
CA LYS A 148 -3.22 -9.07 -8.07
C LYS A 148 -3.95 -8.05 -7.22
N SER A 149 -5.04 -8.47 -6.58
CA SER A 149 -5.79 -7.63 -5.65
C SER A 149 -5.19 -7.61 -4.25
N TYR A 150 -4.52 -8.69 -3.83
CA TYR A 150 -3.70 -8.74 -2.62
C TYR A 150 -2.30 -9.29 -2.93
N TYR A 151 -1.29 -8.69 -2.36
CA TYR A 151 0.12 -9.03 -2.61
C TYR A 151 1.03 -8.31 -1.62
N SER A 152 2.31 -8.63 -1.66
CA SER A 152 3.35 -7.92 -0.93
C SER A 152 4.50 -7.49 -1.84
N PHE A 153 5.24 -6.47 -1.41
CA PHE A 153 6.45 -6.00 -2.06
C PHE A 153 7.45 -5.44 -1.06
N ASP A 154 8.71 -5.47 -1.42
CA ASP A 154 9.79 -4.95 -0.60
C ASP A 154 10.33 -3.64 -1.16
N LYS A 155 10.51 -2.64 -0.31
CA LYS A 155 11.10 -1.37 -0.71
C LYS A 155 11.81 -0.68 0.47
N GLY A 156 13.03 -0.17 0.25
CA GLY A 156 13.74 0.64 1.23
C GLY A 156 13.96 -0.01 2.59
N GLY A 157 14.08 -1.33 2.65
CA GLY A 157 14.24 -2.08 3.90
C GLY A 157 12.93 -2.45 4.61
N TYR A 158 11.79 -2.00 4.10
CA TYR A 158 10.45 -2.35 4.59
C TYR A 158 9.78 -3.40 3.72
N HIS A 159 8.83 -4.09 4.30
CA HIS A 159 7.91 -5.01 3.63
C HIS A 159 6.51 -4.41 3.66
N PHE A 160 5.87 -4.33 2.50
CA PHE A 160 4.55 -3.75 2.32
C PHE A 160 3.55 -4.83 1.92
N ILE A 161 2.39 -4.81 2.53
CA ILE A 161 1.31 -5.75 2.27
C ILE A 161 0.08 -4.97 1.81
N VAL A 162 -0.50 -5.36 0.69
CA VAL A 162 -1.80 -4.89 0.20
C VAL A 162 -2.83 -5.98 0.46
N LEU A 163 -3.89 -5.66 1.19
CA LEU A 163 -4.99 -6.57 1.49
C LEU A 163 -6.22 -6.25 0.64
N ASP A 164 -6.99 -7.26 0.32
CA ASP A 164 -8.26 -7.18 -0.39
C ASP A 164 -9.42 -7.69 0.48
N SER A 165 -10.15 -6.79 1.10
CA SER A 165 -11.34 -7.13 1.88
C SER A 165 -12.66 -7.02 1.09
N CYS A 166 -12.58 -6.86 -0.24
CA CYS A 166 -13.75 -6.80 -1.13
C CYS A 166 -14.32 -8.18 -1.44
N PHE A 167 -14.70 -8.89 -0.37
CA PHE A 167 -15.42 -10.17 -0.42
C PHE A 167 -16.60 -10.13 0.55
N ARG A 168 -17.61 -10.92 0.26
CA ARG A 168 -18.72 -11.18 1.18
C ARG A 168 -18.29 -12.17 2.26
N GLY A 169 -19.04 -12.22 3.36
CA GLY A 169 -18.77 -13.18 4.44
C GLY A 169 -18.82 -14.66 4.02
N ASP A 170 -19.41 -14.99 2.87
CA ASP A 170 -19.40 -16.33 2.27
C ASP A 170 -18.20 -16.60 1.35
N GLY A 171 -17.23 -15.64 1.27
CA GLY A 171 -16.06 -15.73 0.40
C GLY A 171 -16.30 -15.34 -1.06
N THR A 172 -17.53 -14.95 -1.43
CA THR A 172 -17.84 -14.49 -2.79
C THR A 172 -17.19 -13.12 -3.04
N PRO A 173 -16.41 -12.91 -4.12
CA PRO A 173 -15.84 -11.62 -4.42
C PRO A 173 -16.91 -10.57 -4.76
N TYR A 174 -16.65 -9.33 -4.39
CA TYR A 174 -17.48 -8.20 -4.80
C TYR A 174 -17.39 -8.00 -6.31
N GLN A 175 -18.54 -7.84 -6.95
CA GLN A 175 -18.68 -7.55 -8.37
C GLN A 175 -20.15 -7.32 -8.73
N ARG A 176 -20.41 -6.65 -9.84
CA ARG A 176 -21.76 -6.57 -10.46
C ARG A 176 -22.87 -6.26 -9.45
N LYS A 177 -22.61 -5.32 -8.54
CA LYS A 177 -23.56 -4.83 -7.53
C LYS A 177 -24.01 -5.89 -6.50
N ASN A 178 -23.17 -6.92 -6.25
CA ASN A 178 -23.49 -7.97 -5.28
C ASN A 178 -23.05 -7.63 -3.85
N PHE A 179 -22.27 -6.57 -3.64
CA PHE A 179 -21.71 -6.25 -2.35
C PHE A 179 -22.69 -5.52 -1.41
N LYS A 180 -22.40 -5.62 -0.14
CA LYS A 180 -22.93 -4.71 0.89
C LYS A 180 -21.73 -4.07 1.56
N TRP A 181 -21.65 -2.74 1.56
CA TRP A 181 -20.53 -2.01 2.14
C TRP A 181 -20.32 -2.31 3.64
N THR A 182 -21.33 -2.90 4.30
CA THR A 182 -21.30 -3.33 5.71
C THR A 182 -20.92 -4.78 5.91
N ASP A 183 -20.51 -5.51 4.88
CA ASP A 183 -20.20 -6.95 4.93
C ASP A 183 -18.84 -7.30 4.28
N PRO A 184 -17.80 -6.43 4.40
CA PRO A 184 -16.49 -6.76 3.87
C PRO A 184 -15.83 -7.88 4.68
N ASN A 185 -15.08 -8.74 4.01
CA ASN A 185 -14.42 -9.88 4.61
C ASN A 185 -13.09 -10.19 3.90
N VAL A 186 -12.09 -10.65 4.62
CA VAL A 186 -10.85 -11.20 4.04
C VAL A 186 -11.05 -12.71 3.94
N PRO A 187 -10.98 -13.32 2.73
CA PRO A 187 -11.24 -14.74 2.55
C PRO A 187 -10.15 -15.62 3.17
N GLN A 188 -10.47 -16.86 3.46
CA GLN A 188 -9.57 -17.81 4.12
C GLN A 188 -8.27 -18.00 3.34
N GLU A 189 -8.31 -18.05 2.01
CA GLU A 189 -7.12 -18.16 1.17
C GLU A 189 -6.15 -17.00 1.37
N GLU A 190 -6.67 -15.78 1.48
CA GLU A 190 -5.84 -14.58 1.73
C GLU A 190 -5.29 -14.57 3.15
N LEU A 191 -6.05 -15.04 4.16
CA LEU A 191 -5.54 -15.20 5.53
C LEU A 191 -4.37 -16.19 5.58
N GLU A 192 -4.47 -17.32 4.89
CA GLU A 192 -3.40 -18.32 4.79
C GLU A 192 -2.17 -17.75 4.09
N TRP A 193 -2.37 -17.02 2.98
CA TRP A 193 -1.30 -16.31 2.30
C TRP A 193 -0.65 -15.26 3.21
N LEU A 194 -1.43 -14.42 3.90
CA LEU A 194 -0.94 -13.40 4.82
C LEU A 194 -0.06 -14.00 5.94
N ALA A 195 -0.52 -15.11 6.53
CA ALA A 195 0.24 -15.81 7.57
C ALA A 195 1.58 -16.34 7.02
N ALA A 196 1.59 -16.89 5.80
CA ALA A 196 2.80 -17.38 5.16
C ALA A 196 3.76 -16.25 4.78
N ASP A 197 3.25 -15.14 4.26
CA ASP A 197 4.02 -13.97 3.85
C ASP A 197 4.69 -13.29 5.05
N LEU A 198 3.93 -13.03 6.11
CA LEU A 198 4.45 -12.49 7.38
C LEU A 198 5.53 -13.39 8.01
N LYS A 199 5.43 -14.70 7.85
CA LYS A 199 6.45 -15.64 8.34
C LYS A 199 7.75 -15.58 7.56
N GLN A 200 7.70 -15.26 6.27
CA GLN A 200 8.87 -15.26 5.38
C GLN A 200 9.71 -13.98 5.48
N THR A 201 9.10 -12.84 5.79
CA THR A 201 9.81 -11.57 5.91
C THR A 201 10.46 -11.43 7.29
N GLU A 202 11.66 -10.81 7.35
CA GLU A 202 12.30 -10.34 8.58
C GLU A 202 12.28 -8.80 8.68
N LYS A 203 11.58 -8.13 7.76
CA LYS A 203 11.51 -6.68 7.68
C LYS A 203 10.38 -6.13 8.54
N ARG A 204 10.47 -4.83 8.86
CA ARG A 204 9.35 -4.04 9.39
C ARG A 204 8.25 -3.99 8.36
N VAL A 205 6.99 -4.15 8.78
CA VAL A 205 5.85 -4.34 7.89
C VAL A 205 4.90 -3.15 7.98
N VAL A 206 4.47 -2.66 6.81
CA VAL A 206 3.37 -1.70 6.64
C VAL A 206 2.26 -2.36 5.83
N VAL A 207 1.02 -2.26 6.29
CA VAL A 207 -0.15 -2.86 5.65
C VAL A 207 -1.06 -1.78 5.08
N PHE A 208 -1.57 -2.01 3.88
CA PHE A 208 -2.59 -1.20 3.23
C PHE A 208 -3.87 -2.00 3.07
N ALA A 209 -4.98 -1.47 3.56
CA ALA A 209 -6.32 -2.02 3.40
C ALA A 209 -7.29 -0.88 3.08
N HIS A 210 -8.43 -1.15 2.48
CA HIS A 210 -9.44 -0.12 2.31
C HIS A 210 -10.39 -0.08 3.49
N GLN A 211 -11.11 -1.17 3.75
CA GLN A 211 -12.04 -1.25 4.88
C GLN A 211 -11.28 -1.41 6.20
N ARG A 212 -11.87 -0.89 7.26
CA ARG A 212 -11.23 -0.74 8.57
C ARG A 212 -11.03 -2.08 9.28
N LEU A 213 -9.82 -2.27 9.80
CA LEU A 213 -9.44 -3.43 10.61
C LEU A 213 -9.52 -3.16 12.13
N ASP A 214 -9.64 -1.89 12.54
CA ASP A 214 -9.54 -1.41 13.92
C ASP A 214 -10.90 -1.13 14.58
N VAL A 215 -12.01 -1.40 13.89
CA VAL A 215 -13.38 -1.18 14.38
C VAL A 215 -14.25 -2.42 14.16
N SER A 216 -15.35 -2.50 14.92
CA SER A 216 -16.36 -3.55 14.82
C SER A 216 -17.73 -3.05 14.37
N ASP A 217 -17.79 -1.80 13.93
CA ASP A 217 -18.99 -1.18 13.37
C ASP A 217 -19.20 -1.54 11.88
N ASN A 218 -20.10 -0.83 11.20
CA ASN A 218 -20.41 -1.08 9.81
C ASN A 218 -19.26 -0.78 8.82
N HIS A 219 -18.23 -0.04 9.23
CA HIS A 219 -17.06 0.25 8.39
C HIS A 219 -15.96 -0.82 8.55
N GLY A 220 -16.11 -1.71 9.53
CA GLY A 220 -15.12 -2.74 9.83
C GLY A 220 -15.26 -4.00 8.99
N VAL A 221 -14.12 -4.59 8.65
CA VAL A 221 -14.03 -5.94 8.10
C VAL A 221 -14.62 -6.94 9.10
N LYS A 222 -15.47 -7.86 8.67
CA LYS A 222 -16.23 -8.77 9.56
C LYS A 222 -15.31 -9.69 10.35
N ASN A 223 -14.29 -10.21 9.71
CA ASN A 223 -13.26 -11.02 10.36
C ASN A 223 -11.98 -10.23 10.71
N ALA A 224 -12.09 -8.91 10.92
CA ALA A 224 -10.97 -8.09 11.36
C ALA A 224 -10.21 -8.65 12.58
N PRO A 225 -10.86 -9.27 13.60
CA PRO A 225 -10.13 -9.90 14.70
C PRO A 225 -9.15 -10.99 14.24
N GLU A 226 -9.52 -11.80 13.25
CA GLU A 226 -8.66 -12.85 12.69
C GLU A 226 -7.47 -12.25 11.94
N VAL A 227 -7.72 -11.22 11.11
CA VAL A 227 -6.67 -10.48 10.42
C VAL A 227 -5.70 -9.85 11.43
N ARG A 228 -6.22 -9.12 12.42
CA ARG A 228 -5.38 -8.49 13.46
C ARG A 228 -4.55 -9.50 14.22
N GLN A 229 -5.11 -10.66 14.55
CA GLN A 229 -4.36 -11.72 15.24
C GLN A 229 -3.10 -12.10 14.45
N LEU A 230 -3.20 -12.30 13.14
CA LEU A 230 -2.04 -12.61 12.30
C LEU A 230 -1.01 -11.46 12.28
N LEU A 231 -1.49 -10.21 12.19
CA LEU A 231 -0.61 -9.04 12.21
C LEU A 231 0.14 -8.94 13.55
N GLU A 232 -0.57 -9.07 14.65
CA GLU A 232 -0.06 -9.00 16.04
C GLU A 232 0.94 -10.13 16.34
N GLU A 233 0.58 -11.39 16.00
CA GLU A 233 1.42 -12.57 16.23
C GLU A 233 2.74 -12.53 15.44
N SER A 234 2.77 -11.81 14.31
CA SER A 234 4.00 -11.64 13.53
C SER A 234 5.07 -10.85 14.29
N GLY A 235 4.67 -9.91 15.15
CA GLY A 235 5.56 -8.98 15.85
C GLY A 235 6.34 -8.03 14.96
N LYS A 236 5.98 -7.90 13.66
CA LYS A 236 6.71 -7.13 12.65
C LYS A 236 5.90 -5.97 12.07
N VAL A 237 4.57 -6.01 12.21
CA VAL A 237 3.68 -4.96 11.68
C VAL A 237 3.70 -3.76 12.62
N GLU A 238 3.97 -2.60 12.05
CA GLU A 238 4.01 -1.34 12.79
C GLU A 238 2.84 -0.43 12.44
N LEU A 239 2.35 -0.53 11.21
CA LEU A 239 1.43 0.45 10.65
C LEU A 239 0.43 -0.19 9.68
N VAL A 240 -0.83 0.19 9.83
CA VAL A 240 -1.92 -0.12 8.92
C VAL A 240 -2.54 1.17 8.44
N PHE A 241 -2.55 1.41 7.13
CA PHE A 241 -3.31 2.50 6.50
C PHE A 241 -4.63 1.99 5.95
N GLN A 242 -5.69 2.78 6.15
CA GLN A 242 -7.03 2.43 5.73
C GLN A 242 -7.86 3.68 5.37
N GLY A 243 -8.96 3.50 4.63
CA GLY A 243 -9.89 4.54 4.20
C GLY A 243 -11.33 4.26 4.66
N HIS A 244 -12.26 4.24 3.70
CA HIS A 244 -13.65 3.79 3.78
C HIS A 244 -14.58 4.59 4.69
N SER A 245 -14.15 5.01 5.86
CA SER A 245 -15.00 5.78 6.77
C SER A 245 -15.01 7.28 6.51
N HIS A 246 -14.23 7.75 5.52
CA HIS A 246 -14.09 9.14 5.10
C HIS A 246 -13.61 10.12 6.19
N LYS A 247 -13.20 9.62 7.34
CA LYS A 247 -12.81 10.41 8.51
C LYS A 247 -11.40 10.09 8.94
N ASN A 248 -10.68 11.14 9.30
CA ASN A 248 -9.39 11.00 9.93
C ASN A 248 -9.54 10.35 11.31
N ASP A 249 -8.85 9.23 11.53
CA ASP A 249 -8.81 8.52 12.80
C ASP A 249 -7.46 7.84 13.00
N HIS A 250 -7.04 7.68 14.24
CA HIS A 250 -5.82 6.97 14.59
C HIS A 250 -6.04 6.18 15.88
N LYS A 251 -5.66 4.91 15.85
CA LYS A 251 -5.68 4.04 17.02
C LYS A 251 -4.38 3.24 17.09
N GLU A 252 -3.97 2.92 18.29
CA GLU A 252 -2.92 1.95 18.55
C GLU A 252 -3.55 0.73 19.21
N ILE A 253 -3.35 -0.45 18.62
CA ILE A 253 -3.86 -1.73 19.14
C ILE A 253 -2.69 -2.72 19.12
N ALA A 254 -2.33 -3.27 20.28
CA ALA A 254 -1.23 -4.22 20.43
C ALA A 254 0.12 -3.74 19.86
N GLY A 255 0.38 -2.42 19.93
CA GLY A 255 1.60 -1.81 19.39
C GLY A 255 1.58 -1.56 17.88
N ILE A 256 0.47 -1.80 17.19
CA ILE A 256 0.27 -1.52 15.78
C ILE A 256 -0.57 -0.24 15.64
N HIS A 257 -0.09 0.71 14.84
CA HIS A 257 -0.80 1.95 14.56
C HIS A 257 -1.76 1.78 13.37
N TYR A 258 -3.04 2.02 13.57
CA TYR A 258 -4.09 2.02 12.55
C TYR A 258 -4.43 3.46 12.19
N CYS A 259 -4.06 3.90 11.00
CA CYS A 259 -4.29 5.26 10.51
C CYS A 259 -5.38 5.24 9.44
N THR A 260 -6.53 5.85 9.74
CA THR A 260 -7.62 6.01 8.77
C THR A 260 -7.53 7.40 8.15
N MET A 261 -7.56 7.45 6.83
CA MET A 261 -7.37 8.69 6.08
C MET A 261 -8.69 9.36 5.71
N VAL A 262 -8.64 10.68 5.57
CA VAL A 262 -9.75 11.50 5.07
C VAL A 262 -9.99 11.24 3.60
N ALA A 263 -11.25 11.09 3.23
CA ALA A 263 -11.66 10.91 1.84
C ALA A 263 -11.45 12.17 1.00
N MET A 264 -10.93 12.02 -0.21
CA MET A 264 -10.78 13.15 -1.13
C MET A 264 -12.12 13.66 -1.68
N VAL A 265 -13.13 12.80 -1.79
CA VAL A 265 -14.43 13.16 -2.39
C VAL A 265 -15.24 14.16 -1.56
N GLU A 266 -14.97 14.26 -0.27
CA GLU A 266 -15.79 15.02 0.66
C GLU A 266 -15.61 16.54 0.53
N GLY A 267 -16.72 17.28 0.53
CA GLY A 267 -16.75 18.74 0.45
C GLY A 267 -16.31 19.30 -0.91
N SER A 268 -16.72 20.54 -1.21
CA SER A 268 -16.27 21.27 -2.40
C SER A 268 -14.94 21.97 -2.14
N GLY A 269 -14.11 22.07 -3.15
CA GLY A 269 -12.80 22.75 -3.09
C GLY A 269 -11.67 21.87 -2.54
N GLU A 270 -10.47 22.23 -2.90
CA GLU A 270 -9.24 21.52 -2.53
C GLU A 270 -9.02 21.50 -1.02
N GLU A 271 -9.44 22.54 -0.30
CA GLU A 271 -9.32 22.67 1.15
C GLU A 271 -10.11 21.58 1.92
N ASN A 272 -11.08 20.94 1.27
CA ASN A 272 -11.85 19.84 1.82
C ASN A 272 -11.27 18.45 1.47
N SER A 273 -10.13 18.41 0.82
CA SER A 273 -9.37 17.20 0.52
C SER A 273 -8.60 16.68 1.74
N GLY A 274 -8.03 15.48 1.62
CA GLY A 274 -7.06 14.92 2.54
C GLY A 274 -6.13 13.94 1.82
N TYR A 275 -4.82 14.10 2.04
CA TYR A 275 -3.79 13.20 1.52
C TYR A 275 -2.55 13.30 2.41
N SER A 276 -1.60 12.38 2.29
CA SER A 276 -0.38 12.42 3.11
C SER A 276 0.87 11.93 2.40
N VAL A 277 2.01 12.31 2.98
CA VAL A 277 3.30 11.70 2.72
C VAL A 277 3.72 10.90 3.94
N LEU A 278 3.91 9.60 3.76
CA LEU A 278 4.53 8.71 4.73
C LEU A 278 6.04 8.76 4.54
N GLU A 279 6.77 9.10 5.59
CA GLU A 279 8.24 9.01 5.65
C GLU A 279 8.65 7.90 6.59
N LEU A 280 9.38 6.91 6.06
CA LEU A 280 9.90 5.75 6.79
C LEU A 280 11.42 5.78 6.83
N SER A 281 11.98 5.56 8.01
CA SER A 281 13.42 5.44 8.24
C SER A 281 13.70 4.45 9.36
N HIS A 282 14.81 3.72 9.26
CA HIS A 282 15.29 2.85 10.35
C HIS A 282 15.95 3.65 11.49
N GLU A 283 16.26 4.92 11.27
CA GLU A 283 16.99 5.77 12.22
C GLU A 283 16.10 6.79 12.95
N SER A 284 14.84 6.95 12.52
CA SER A 284 13.93 7.96 13.07
C SER A 284 12.50 7.43 13.21
N PRO A 285 11.66 8.06 14.06
CA PRO A 285 10.23 7.74 14.14
C PRO A 285 9.54 7.84 12.79
N ILE A 286 8.49 7.05 12.60
CA ILE A 286 7.62 7.13 11.43
C ILE A 286 6.95 8.51 11.41
N GLN A 287 7.01 9.20 10.27
CA GLN A 287 6.35 10.48 10.07
C GLN A 287 5.24 10.35 9.03
N ILE A 288 4.05 10.81 9.36
CA ILE A 288 2.93 10.96 8.45
C ILE A 288 2.63 12.45 8.35
N HIS A 289 3.01 13.06 7.23
CA HIS A 289 2.72 14.46 6.95
C HIS A 289 1.37 14.54 6.27
N GLY A 290 0.38 15.00 7.00
CA GLY A 290 -0.96 15.21 6.50
C GLY A 290 -1.09 16.57 5.79
N PHE A 291 -1.95 16.62 4.79
CA PHE A 291 -2.28 17.84 4.05
C PHE A 291 -3.78 18.08 4.08
N ARG A 292 -4.16 19.35 4.04
CA ARG A 292 -5.55 19.81 4.11
C ARG A 292 -6.22 19.32 5.40
N LYS A 293 -7.21 18.44 5.31
CA LYS A 293 -7.93 17.90 6.48
C LYS A 293 -7.30 16.63 7.06
N GLN A 294 -6.27 16.09 6.43
CA GLN A 294 -5.53 14.96 6.98
C GLN A 294 -4.61 15.41 8.11
N ALA A 295 -4.64 14.72 9.23
CA ALA A 295 -3.78 15.03 10.38
C ALA A 295 -2.34 14.53 10.17
N ASP A 296 -1.40 15.24 10.84
CA ASP A 296 -0.01 14.80 10.99
C ASP A 296 0.12 13.80 12.14
N TYR A 297 1.00 12.81 11.99
CA TYR A 297 1.38 11.90 13.06
C TYR A 297 2.88 11.68 13.11
N ALA A 298 3.45 11.63 14.31
CA ALA A 298 4.80 11.16 14.58
C ALA A 298 4.71 9.92 15.49
N LEU A 299 4.93 8.75 14.92
CA LEU A 299 4.74 7.46 15.59
C LEU A 299 6.08 6.92 16.06
N LYS A 300 6.11 6.40 17.30
CA LYS A 300 7.33 5.90 17.95
C LYS A 300 7.40 4.40 17.92
#